data_009337d7ae2f53d5e95e0810a9a7d7ef
#
_entry.id   009337d7ae2f53d5e95e0810a9a7d7ef
#
_cell.length_a   1.000
_cell.length_b   1.000
_cell.length_c   1.000
_cell.angle_alpha   90.00
_cell.angle_beta   90.00
_cell.angle_gamma   90.00
#
_symmetry.space_group_name_H-M   'P 1'
#
loop_
_entity.id
_entity.type
_entity.pdbx_description
1 polymer ?
#
loop_
_entity_poly.entity_id
_entity_poly.type
_entity_poly.pdbx_seq_one_letter_code
_entity_poly.pdbx_strand_id
1 'polypeptide(L)'
;MSHPQTPPVSQAAQTPQTSQISQASPPVLTAELLIDTLSPDERERATRVEAVLPALRDAAARADATGAFPVGHVDFLRDAGLLGLVVPRAHGGLGGTLRDLAAATFAMGTACPATALAFFFHNTSASRGLLPLAAIDAGHFTDDEAPAVAAFAGKILTRMAAGTWLANFASESAKSAGANIAIATTARPVAGGWQLSGEKSFGCATGVADTYLVTARIAGDETADGLALFLVPRDTPGVSARPPWNGLGMRGSANHGITLRDAFVPADEALTVPGAFTRMLRVGRGSFVGNQLAISAVYVGAAQSVYDETLRRTTTKTFADSGRPVASSPMHQVIIGDMTQHLETAYLWVRRQLELETSEPPLRTKAEEHRQWRLGKGTVCESAFAVALGALKACGTSGATLDGVIGRTFRDLAMGLVMTFPAERGRLEAARMVTTAAENDLFAVVAP
;
A
#
# COMPACT_ATOMS: atom_id res chain seq x y z
N MET A 1 24.28 -85.43 33.61
CA MET A 1 23.92 -84.07 34.21
C MET A 1 23.27 -83.25 33.15
N SER A 2 21.98 -83.03 33.29
CA SER A 2 21.06 -82.66 32.26
C SER A 2 21.04 -81.12 32.06
N HIS A 3 21.15 -80.70 30.81
CA HIS A 3 20.87 -79.33 30.41
C HIS A 3 19.35 -79.14 30.16
N PRO A 4 18.70 -78.07 30.62
CA PRO A 4 17.36 -77.79 30.27
C PRO A 4 17.23 -77.09 28.90
N GLN A 5 16.31 -77.58 28.07
CA GLN A 5 15.96 -77.04 26.79
C GLN A 5 15.05 -75.79 26.96
N THR A 6 15.37 -74.73 26.20
CA THR A 6 14.56 -73.51 26.08
C THR A 6 13.43 -73.74 25.06
N PRO A 7 12.17 -73.25 25.28
CA PRO A 7 11.11 -73.39 24.30
C PRO A 7 11.18 -72.36 23.17
N PRO A 8 10.55 -72.60 22.02
CA PRO A 8 10.67 -71.73 20.82
C PRO A 8 9.86 -70.44 20.96
N VAL A 9 10.46 -69.34 20.48
CA VAL A 9 9.89 -68.02 20.39
C VAL A 9 8.82 -67.99 19.27
N SER A 10 7.60 -67.64 19.61
CA SER A 10 6.51 -67.40 18.68
C SER A 10 6.81 -66.21 17.79
N GLN A 11 6.72 -66.39 16.46
CA GLN A 11 6.72 -65.28 15.48
C GLN A 11 5.41 -64.53 15.57
N ALA A 12 5.45 -63.30 16.10
CA ALA A 12 4.36 -62.35 16.01
C ALA A 12 4.29 -61.81 14.57
N ALA A 13 3.10 -61.88 13.97
CA ALA A 13 2.79 -61.35 12.66
C ALA A 13 3.00 -59.80 12.63
N GLN A 14 3.86 -59.35 11.74
CA GLN A 14 4.04 -57.94 11.47
C GLN A 14 2.82 -57.42 10.67
N THR A 15 2.04 -56.53 11.27
CA THR A 15 1.00 -55.73 10.63
C THR A 15 1.71 -54.74 9.67
N PRO A 16 1.23 -54.55 8.42
CA PRO A 16 1.82 -53.59 7.51
C PRO A 16 1.63 -52.17 8.07
N GLN A 17 2.74 -51.46 8.34
CA GLN A 17 2.72 -50.03 8.60
C GLN A 17 2.26 -49.33 7.33
N THR A 18 1.05 -48.78 7.39
CA THR A 18 0.55 -47.79 6.43
C THR A 18 1.55 -46.61 6.45
N SER A 19 2.27 -46.44 5.38
CA SER A 19 3.12 -45.27 5.15
C SER A 19 2.22 -44.02 5.19
N GLN A 20 2.32 -43.25 6.29
CA GLN A 20 1.82 -41.90 6.31
C GLN A 20 2.62 -41.12 5.27
N ILE A 21 1.96 -40.77 4.16
CA ILE A 21 2.47 -39.80 3.22
C ILE A 21 2.63 -38.51 4.03
N SER A 22 3.87 -38.15 4.33
CA SER A 22 4.22 -36.85 4.90
C SER A 22 3.70 -35.81 3.92
N GLN A 23 2.59 -35.16 4.26
CA GLN A 23 2.15 -33.97 3.53
C GLN A 23 3.24 -32.94 3.73
N ALA A 24 3.99 -32.65 2.67
CA ALA A 24 4.94 -31.57 2.67
C ALA A 24 4.23 -30.29 3.15
N SER A 25 4.80 -29.63 4.14
CA SER A 25 4.25 -28.34 4.60
C SER A 25 4.11 -27.41 3.40
N PRO A 26 3.00 -26.68 3.28
CA PRO A 26 2.82 -25.76 2.17
C PRO A 26 3.98 -24.76 2.15
N PRO A 27 4.41 -24.32 0.98
CA PRO A 27 5.50 -23.34 0.86
C PRO A 27 5.17 -22.07 1.65
N VAL A 28 6.18 -21.51 2.33
CA VAL A 28 6.06 -20.25 3.06
C VAL A 28 5.86 -19.13 2.03
N LEU A 29 4.80 -18.35 2.17
CA LEU A 29 4.50 -17.21 1.31
C LEU A 29 5.25 -15.96 1.81
N THR A 30 5.64 -15.08 0.90
CA THR A 30 6.29 -13.81 1.27
C THR A 30 5.46 -12.99 2.26
N ALA A 31 4.14 -13.00 2.13
CA ALA A 31 3.20 -12.35 3.04
C ALA A 31 3.34 -12.80 4.50
N GLU A 32 3.77 -14.04 4.76
CA GLU A 32 3.93 -14.60 6.10
C GLU A 32 5.11 -13.99 6.87
N LEU A 33 6.01 -13.28 6.20
CA LEU A 33 7.02 -12.47 6.88
C LEU A 33 6.39 -11.27 7.61
N LEU A 34 5.31 -10.72 7.09
CA LEU A 34 4.59 -9.61 7.73
C LEU A 34 3.48 -10.10 8.65
N ILE A 35 2.74 -11.13 8.27
CA ILE A 35 1.55 -11.63 8.97
C ILE A 35 1.79 -13.07 9.38
N ASP A 36 2.05 -13.29 10.64
CA ASP A 36 2.47 -14.59 11.20
C ASP A 36 1.46 -15.72 10.96
N THR A 37 0.16 -15.39 10.84
CA THR A 37 -0.91 -16.37 10.62
C THR A 37 -1.91 -15.84 9.60
N LEU A 38 -2.01 -16.52 8.45
CA LEU A 38 -3.00 -16.27 7.41
C LEU A 38 -4.17 -17.23 7.56
N SER A 39 -5.40 -16.72 7.53
CA SER A 39 -6.59 -17.55 7.34
C SER A 39 -6.56 -18.24 5.96
N PRO A 40 -7.37 -19.29 5.72
CA PRO A 40 -7.44 -19.94 4.40
C PRO A 40 -7.71 -18.96 3.25
N ASP A 41 -8.63 -18.02 3.45
CA ASP A 41 -8.97 -16.99 2.46
C ASP A 41 -7.84 -15.99 2.24
N GLU A 42 -7.13 -15.55 3.30
CA GLU A 42 -5.94 -14.69 3.19
C GLU A 42 -4.80 -15.42 2.47
N ARG A 43 -4.60 -16.71 2.76
CA ARG A 43 -3.59 -17.53 2.09
C ARG A 43 -3.89 -17.69 0.59
N GLU A 44 -5.13 -17.90 0.21
CA GLU A 44 -5.54 -17.96 -1.20
C GLU A 44 -5.20 -16.66 -1.93
N ARG A 45 -5.54 -15.50 -1.34
CA ARG A 45 -5.21 -14.19 -1.91
C ARG A 45 -3.71 -13.92 -1.93
N ALA A 46 -2.98 -14.29 -0.88
CA ALA A 46 -1.52 -14.18 -0.83
C ALA A 46 -0.83 -15.06 -1.88
N THR A 47 -1.37 -16.24 -2.17
CA THR A 47 -0.86 -17.13 -3.23
C THR A 47 -0.98 -16.47 -4.61
N ARG A 48 -2.06 -15.75 -4.89
CA ARG A 48 -2.21 -14.98 -6.14
C ARG A 48 -1.15 -13.87 -6.24
N VAL A 49 -0.84 -13.20 -5.12
CA VAL A 49 0.24 -12.20 -5.07
C VAL A 49 1.59 -12.86 -5.31
N GLU A 50 1.88 -13.97 -4.65
CA GLU A 50 3.15 -14.69 -4.82
C GLU A 50 3.42 -15.06 -6.28
N ALA A 51 2.38 -15.47 -7.01
CA ALA A 51 2.48 -15.87 -8.41
C ALA A 51 2.95 -14.74 -9.34
N VAL A 52 2.70 -13.47 -9.02
CA VAL A 52 3.10 -12.33 -9.86
C VAL A 52 4.47 -11.74 -9.46
N LEU A 53 5.00 -12.05 -8.27
CA LEU A 53 6.26 -11.45 -7.78
C LEU A 53 7.47 -11.65 -8.70
N PRO A 54 7.70 -12.82 -9.34
CA PRO A 54 8.82 -12.99 -10.26
C PRO A 54 8.79 -11.98 -11.42
N ALA A 55 7.64 -11.82 -12.08
CA ALA A 55 7.49 -10.88 -13.18
C ALA A 55 7.68 -9.41 -12.73
N LEU A 56 7.21 -9.06 -11.54
CA LEU A 56 7.43 -7.72 -10.97
C LEU A 56 8.92 -7.46 -10.69
N ARG A 57 9.63 -8.46 -10.18
CA ARG A 57 11.07 -8.37 -9.85
C ARG A 57 11.92 -8.19 -11.11
N ASP A 58 11.63 -8.94 -12.16
CA ASP A 58 12.39 -8.91 -13.42
C ASP A 58 12.33 -7.55 -14.10
N ALA A 59 11.20 -6.83 -14.01
CA ALA A 59 11.04 -5.51 -14.61
C ALA A 59 11.57 -4.35 -13.75
N ALA A 60 11.82 -4.56 -12.46
CA ALA A 60 12.08 -3.48 -11.49
C ALA A 60 13.30 -2.61 -11.83
N ALA A 61 14.41 -3.22 -12.26
CA ALA A 61 15.62 -2.48 -12.63
C ALA A 61 15.41 -1.60 -13.87
N ARG A 62 14.71 -2.12 -14.88
CA ARG A 62 14.39 -1.36 -16.10
C ARG A 62 13.42 -0.22 -15.81
N ALA A 63 12.41 -0.47 -14.97
CA ALA A 63 11.45 0.57 -14.55
C ALA A 63 12.14 1.74 -13.84
N ASP A 64 13.08 1.45 -12.95
CA ASP A 64 13.89 2.47 -12.28
C ASP A 64 14.78 3.23 -13.27
N ALA A 65 15.51 2.53 -14.14
CA ALA A 65 16.43 3.15 -15.11
C ALA A 65 15.69 4.08 -16.09
N THR A 66 14.54 3.67 -16.59
CA THR A 66 13.76 4.43 -17.57
C THR A 66 12.82 5.47 -16.96
N GLY A 67 12.45 5.30 -15.69
CA GLY A 67 11.39 6.09 -15.04
C GLY A 67 9.99 5.81 -15.60
N ALA A 68 9.82 4.72 -16.35
CA ALA A 68 8.55 4.32 -16.96
C ALA A 68 7.90 3.17 -16.18
N PHE A 69 6.59 3.27 -15.98
CA PHE A 69 5.82 2.19 -15.40
C PHE A 69 5.81 0.96 -16.33
N PRO A 70 6.08 -0.26 -15.82
CA PRO A 70 6.02 -1.46 -16.63
C PRO A 70 4.56 -1.83 -16.92
N VAL A 71 4.04 -1.43 -18.09
CA VAL A 71 2.61 -1.57 -18.43
C VAL A 71 2.12 -3.02 -18.32
N GLY A 72 2.94 -4.01 -18.67
CA GLY A 72 2.61 -5.44 -18.52
C GLY A 72 2.29 -5.85 -17.07
N HIS A 73 2.72 -5.09 -16.06
CA HIS A 73 2.33 -5.36 -14.67
C HIS A 73 0.83 -5.21 -14.43
N VAL A 74 0.16 -4.32 -15.20
CA VAL A 74 -1.30 -4.16 -15.11
C VAL A 74 -1.99 -5.45 -15.51
N ASP A 75 -1.53 -6.09 -16.59
CA ASP A 75 -2.12 -7.32 -17.10
C ASP A 75 -1.91 -8.48 -16.12
N PHE A 76 -0.70 -8.66 -15.59
CA PHE A 76 -0.44 -9.69 -14.57
C PHE A 76 -1.33 -9.51 -13.33
N LEU A 77 -1.50 -8.28 -12.85
CA LEU A 77 -2.34 -7.98 -11.69
C LEU A 77 -3.83 -8.16 -11.99
N ARG A 78 -4.26 -7.81 -13.21
CA ARG A 78 -5.64 -8.00 -13.70
C ARG A 78 -5.97 -9.48 -13.83
N ASP A 79 -5.13 -10.27 -14.48
CA ASP A 79 -5.32 -11.69 -14.71
C ASP A 79 -5.34 -12.49 -13.40
N ALA A 80 -4.58 -12.05 -12.39
CA ALA A 80 -4.61 -12.60 -11.05
C ALA A 80 -5.84 -12.15 -10.23
N GLY A 81 -6.69 -11.25 -10.76
CA GLY A 81 -7.86 -10.68 -10.07
C GLY A 81 -7.50 -9.65 -8.98
N LEU A 82 -6.22 -9.27 -8.86
CA LEU A 82 -5.72 -8.45 -7.76
C LEU A 82 -6.17 -6.98 -7.83
N LEU A 83 -6.66 -6.52 -9.00
CA LEU A 83 -7.25 -5.18 -9.10
C LEU A 83 -8.56 -5.07 -8.31
N GLY A 84 -9.22 -6.20 -8.03
CA GLY A 84 -10.38 -6.30 -7.13
C GLY A 84 -10.03 -6.81 -5.73
N LEU A 85 -8.77 -6.76 -5.28
CA LEU A 85 -8.33 -7.39 -4.03
C LEU A 85 -9.21 -7.04 -2.83
N VAL A 86 -9.44 -5.77 -2.57
CA VAL A 86 -10.22 -5.29 -1.41
C VAL A 86 -11.69 -5.00 -1.74
N VAL A 87 -12.12 -5.32 -2.94
CA VAL A 87 -13.53 -5.17 -3.33
C VAL A 87 -14.33 -6.35 -2.77
N PRO A 88 -15.48 -6.11 -2.12
CA PRO A 88 -16.32 -7.19 -1.59
C PRO A 88 -16.77 -8.19 -2.66
N ARG A 89 -16.91 -9.45 -2.28
CA ARG A 89 -17.40 -10.53 -3.17
C ARG A 89 -18.78 -10.20 -3.78
N ALA A 90 -19.63 -9.48 -3.06
CA ALA A 90 -20.93 -9.01 -3.56
C ALA A 90 -20.83 -8.07 -4.78
N HIS A 91 -19.67 -7.41 -4.96
CA HIS A 91 -19.36 -6.57 -6.11
C HIS A 91 -18.41 -7.27 -7.12
N GLY A 92 -18.18 -8.58 -6.97
CA GLY A 92 -17.32 -9.37 -7.86
C GLY A 92 -15.83 -9.36 -7.54
N GLY A 93 -15.41 -8.77 -6.43
CA GLY A 93 -14.01 -8.72 -5.99
C GLY A 93 -13.58 -9.94 -5.18
N LEU A 94 -12.34 -9.91 -4.67
CA LEU A 94 -11.75 -10.99 -3.87
C LEU A 94 -12.15 -10.94 -2.39
N GLY A 95 -12.81 -9.88 -1.92
CA GLY A 95 -13.25 -9.73 -0.54
C GLY A 95 -12.10 -9.60 0.47
N GLY A 96 -10.94 -9.11 0.03
CA GLY A 96 -9.80 -8.87 0.89
C GLY A 96 -10.03 -7.70 1.85
N THR A 97 -9.29 -7.71 2.94
CA THR A 97 -9.33 -6.71 4.01
C THR A 97 -8.09 -5.82 3.97
N LEU A 98 -7.96 -4.93 4.96
CA LEU A 98 -6.74 -4.16 5.16
C LEU A 98 -5.51 -5.05 5.41
N ARG A 99 -5.69 -6.22 6.05
CA ARG A 99 -4.61 -7.20 6.25
C ARG A 99 -4.12 -7.75 4.91
N ASP A 100 -5.03 -8.10 4.01
CA ASP A 100 -4.68 -8.57 2.66
C ASP A 100 -3.97 -7.49 1.84
N LEU A 101 -4.44 -6.25 1.92
CA LEU A 101 -3.80 -5.13 1.23
C LEU A 101 -2.39 -4.88 1.76
N ALA A 102 -2.18 -4.91 3.08
CA ALA A 102 -0.86 -4.74 3.69
C ALA A 102 0.07 -5.91 3.31
N ALA A 103 -0.43 -7.15 3.36
CA ALA A 103 0.33 -8.34 2.95
C ALA A 103 0.73 -8.27 1.47
N ALA A 104 -0.19 -7.90 0.58
CA ALA A 104 0.06 -7.76 -0.85
C ALA A 104 1.08 -6.66 -1.15
N THR A 105 0.91 -5.48 -0.56
CA THR A 105 1.83 -4.35 -0.78
C THR A 105 3.22 -4.62 -0.18
N PHE A 106 3.30 -5.31 0.94
CA PHE A 106 4.56 -5.80 1.49
C PHE A 106 5.25 -6.77 0.52
N ALA A 107 4.56 -7.83 0.10
CA ALA A 107 5.13 -8.84 -0.78
C ALA A 107 5.58 -8.23 -2.12
N MET A 108 4.75 -7.41 -2.76
CA MET A 108 5.13 -6.68 -3.98
C MET A 108 6.29 -5.71 -3.73
N GLY A 109 6.37 -5.10 -2.54
CA GLY A 109 7.47 -4.23 -2.11
C GLY A 109 8.82 -4.94 -2.11
N THR A 110 8.86 -6.25 -1.83
CA THR A 110 10.11 -7.04 -1.94
C THR A 110 10.57 -7.25 -3.38
N ALA A 111 9.67 -7.15 -4.35
CA ALA A 111 9.94 -7.39 -5.76
C ALA A 111 10.14 -6.07 -6.56
N CYS A 112 9.15 -5.18 -6.51
CA CYS A 112 9.15 -3.89 -7.22
C CYS A 112 8.41 -2.82 -6.40
N PRO A 113 9.10 -2.05 -5.54
CA PRO A 113 8.49 -1.03 -4.70
C PRO A 113 7.66 0.00 -5.47
N ALA A 114 8.09 0.37 -6.67
CA ALA A 114 7.37 1.34 -7.52
C ALA A 114 6.01 0.81 -7.98
N THR A 115 5.93 -0.46 -8.41
CA THR A 115 4.65 -1.11 -8.76
C THR A 115 3.79 -1.33 -7.52
N ALA A 116 4.38 -1.76 -6.40
CA ALA A 116 3.67 -1.93 -5.13
C ALA A 116 3.01 -0.61 -4.67
N LEU A 117 3.70 0.52 -4.84
CA LEU A 117 3.17 1.86 -4.56
C LEU A 117 1.98 2.20 -5.46
N ALA A 118 2.08 1.95 -6.77
CA ALA A 118 0.98 2.20 -7.71
C ALA A 118 -0.23 1.28 -7.42
N PHE A 119 0.01 0.02 -7.12
CA PHE A 119 -1.00 -0.95 -6.71
C PHE A 119 -1.70 -0.56 -5.41
N PHE A 120 -0.94 -0.06 -4.43
CA PHE A 120 -1.50 0.50 -3.21
C PHE A 120 -2.49 1.63 -3.53
N PHE A 121 -2.09 2.64 -4.32
CA PHE A 121 -2.97 3.76 -4.66
C PHE A 121 -4.19 3.35 -5.47
N HIS A 122 -4.08 2.34 -6.33
CA HIS A 122 -5.23 1.74 -7.00
C HIS A 122 -6.21 1.16 -5.97
N ASN A 123 -5.76 0.29 -5.08
CA ASN A 123 -6.63 -0.35 -4.09
C ASN A 123 -7.24 0.63 -3.08
N THR A 124 -6.56 1.75 -2.78
CA THR A 124 -7.15 2.79 -1.93
C THR A 124 -8.33 3.48 -2.58
N SER A 125 -8.46 3.43 -3.90
CA SER A 125 -9.66 3.93 -4.60
C SER A 125 -10.92 3.17 -4.19
N ALA A 126 -10.80 1.89 -3.79
CA ALA A 126 -11.92 1.12 -3.23
C ALA A 126 -12.52 1.77 -1.97
N SER A 127 -11.74 2.51 -1.18
CA SER A 127 -12.24 3.23 -0.03
C SER A 127 -13.31 4.27 -0.41
N ARG A 128 -13.28 4.79 -1.64
CA ARG A 128 -14.29 5.72 -2.17
C ARG A 128 -15.57 5.02 -2.61
N GLY A 129 -15.57 3.69 -2.60
CA GLY A 129 -16.76 2.84 -2.71
C GLY A 129 -17.21 2.30 -1.34
N LEU A 130 -16.26 1.79 -0.54
CA LEU A 130 -16.56 1.14 0.74
C LEU A 130 -17.05 2.12 1.82
N LEU A 131 -16.37 3.25 1.97
CA LEU A 131 -16.73 4.24 3.01
C LEU A 131 -18.08 4.91 2.77
N PRO A 132 -18.49 5.28 1.54
CA PRO A 132 -19.83 5.76 1.30
C PRO A 132 -20.92 4.76 1.68
N LEU A 133 -20.76 3.47 1.34
CA LEU A 133 -21.71 2.42 1.74
C LEU A 133 -21.80 2.28 3.26
N ALA A 134 -20.65 2.19 3.94
CA ALA A 134 -20.62 2.16 5.41
C ALA A 134 -21.21 3.44 6.05
N ALA A 135 -21.07 4.59 5.40
CA ALA A 135 -21.65 5.84 5.89
C ALA A 135 -23.18 5.91 5.69
N ILE A 136 -23.71 5.27 4.65
CA ILE A 136 -25.16 5.07 4.49
C ILE A 136 -25.68 4.19 5.63
N ASP A 137 -25.05 3.05 5.87
CA ASP A 137 -25.43 2.12 6.95
C ASP A 137 -25.36 2.76 8.34
N ALA A 138 -24.42 3.70 8.53
CA ALA A 138 -24.27 4.49 9.76
C ALA A 138 -25.24 5.68 9.87
N GLY A 139 -26.14 5.90 8.90
CA GLY A 139 -27.12 7.00 8.91
C GLY A 139 -26.54 8.38 8.64
N HIS A 140 -25.37 8.46 7.98
CA HIS A 140 -24.78 9.75 7.61
C HIS A 140 -25.37 10.38 6.34
N PHE A 141 -26.26 9.68 5.64
CA PHE A 141 -26.97 10.15 4.46
C PHE A 141 -28.49 9.99 4.67
N THR A 142 -29.28 10.92 4.12
CA THR A 142 -30.72 10.82 4.12
C THR A 142 -31.20 9.76 3.12
N ASP A 143 -32.48 9.34 3.22
CA ASP A 143 -33.09 8.37 2.29
C ASP A 143 -33.08 8.88 0.84
N ASP A 144 -33.15 10.21 0.63
CA ASP A 144 -33.09 10.81 -0.69
C ASP A 144 -31.65 10.88 -1.26
N GLU A 145 -30.64 10.99 -0.42
CA GLU A 145 -29.23 11.07 -0.82
C GLU A 145 -28.62 9.68 -1.06
N ALA A 146 -28.98 8.70 -0.24
CA ALA A 146 -28.39 7.37 -0.22
C ALA A 146 -28.35 6.66 -1.59
N PRO A 147 -29.39 6.71 -2.45
CA PRO A 147 -29.36 6.07 -3.75
C PRO A 147 -28.26 6.59 -4.67
N ALA A 148 -28.04 7.91 -4.73
CA ALA A 148 -27.00 8.52 -5.57
C ALA A 148 -25.59 8.16 -5.05
N VAL A 149 -25.41 8.17 -3.74
CA VAL A 149 -24.15 7.79 -3.07
C VAL A 149 -23.84 6.31 -3.30
N ALA A 150 -24.82 5.43 -3.15
CA ALA A 150 -24.68 4.00 -3.37
C ALA A 150 -24.37 3.66 -4.84
N ALA A 151 -25.04 4.33 -5.78
CA ALA A 151 -24.81 4.13 -7.21
C ALA A 151 -23.35 4.48 -7.61
N PHE A 152 -22.84 5.62 -7.15
CA PHE A 152 -21.45 6.00 -7.39
C PHE A 152 -20.46 5.04 -6.75
N ALA A 153 -20.69 4.66 -5.49
CA ALA A 153 -19.89 3.68 -4.77
C ALA A 153 -19.83 2.32 -5.50
N GLY A 154 -20.99 1.83 -5.94
CA GLY A 154 -21.12 0.59 -6.69
C GLY A 154 -20.35 0.63 -8.02
N LYS A 155 -20.35 1.74 -8.74
CA LYS A 155 -19.55 1.90 -9.98
C LYS A 155 -18.06 1.72 -9.74
N ILE A 156 -17.52 2.34 -8.69
CA ILE A 156 -16.10 2.17 -8.33
C ILE A 156 -15.78 0.71 -8.08
N LEU A 157 -16.53 0.07 -7.19
CA LEU A 157 -16.27 -1.30 -6.77
C LEU A 157 -16.41 -2.30 -7.92
N THR A 158 -17.48 -2.19 -8.72
CA THR A 158 -17.71 -3.08 -9.85
C THR A 158 -16.64 -2.92 -10.94
N ARG A 159 -16.23 -1.68 -11.26
CA ARG A 159 -15.15 -1.44 -12.22
C ARG A 159 -13.82 -2.03 -11.76
N MET A 160 -13.46 -1.83 -10.50
CA MET A 160 -12.24 -2.43 -9.93
C MET A 160 -12.29 -3.96 -9.97
N ALA A 161 -13.42 -4.57 -9.60
CA ALA A 161 -13.61 -6.01 -9.69
C ALA A 161 -13.51 -6.54 -11.14
N ALA A 162 -13.98 -5.77 -12.12
CA ALA A 162 -13.87 -6.08 -13.54
C ALA A 162 -12.46 -5.85 -14.13
N GLY A 163 -11.49 -5.45 -13.29
CA GLY A 163 -10.10 -5.25 -13.73
C GLY A 163 -9.77 -3.85 -14.25
N THR A 164 -10.63 -2.85 -14.02
CA THR A 164 -10.30 -1.45 -14.32
C THR A 164 -9.29 -0.93 -13.32
N TRP A 165 -8.16 -0.41 -13.80
CA TRP A 165 -7.19 0.29 -12.95
C TRP A 165 -7.64 1.72 -12.67
N LEU A 166 -7.86 2.05 -11.41
CA LEU A 166 -8.16 3.41 -10.97
C LEU A 166 -6.91 4.10 -10.41
N ALA A 167 -6.67 5.34 -10.82
CA ALA A 167 -5.67 6.21 -10.20
C ALA A 167 -6.35 7.36 -9.46
N ASN A 168 -5.94 7.62 -8.22
CA ASN A 168 -6.54 8.64 -7.36
C ASN A 168 -5.78 9.96 -7.46
N PHE A 169 -6.48 11.04 -7.81
CA PHE A 169 -5.96 12.39 -8.00
C PHE A 169 -6.63 13.38 -7.07
N ALA A 170 -6.09 13.52 -5.86
CA ALA A 170 -6.54 14.53 -4.89
C ALA A 170 -5.51 15.68 -4.73
N SER A 171 -4.20 15.36 -4.70
CA SER A 171 -3.14 16.30 -4.36
C SER A 171 -2.93 17.39 -5.42
N GLU A 172 -2.69 18.62 -4.97
CA GLU A 172 -2.36 19.79 -5.79
C GLU A 172 -1.10 20.48 -5.29
N SER A 173 -0.50 21.35 -6.12
CA SER A 173 0.74 22.06 -5.76
C SER A 173 0.52 23.18 -4.74
N ALA A 174 -0.70 23.68 -4.61
CA ALA A 174 -1.04 24.68 -3.62
C ALA A 174 -0.83 24.13 -2.20
N LYS A 175 -0.07 24.88 -1.39
CA LYS A 175 0.19 24.52 0.01
C LYS A 175 -0.57 25.46 0.92
N SER A 176 -1.31 24.92 1.89
CA SER A 176 -1.80 25.71 3.01
C SER A 176 -0.77 25.73 4.15
N ALA A 177 -0.69 26.82 4.88
CA ALA A 177 0.20 26.92 6.06
C ALA A 177 -0.12 25.86 7.14
N GLY A 178 -1.38 25.41 7.22
CA GLY A 178 -1.84 24.33 8.10
C GLY A 178 -1.56 22.92 7.60
N ALA A 179 -0.84 22.77 6.46
CA ALA A 179 -0.59 21.50 5.78
C ALA A 179 -1.87 20.72 5.39
N ASN A 180 -3.01 21.41 5.26
CA ASN A 180 -4.27 20.84 4.77
C ASN A 180 -4.21 20.67 3.25
N ILE A 181 -4.94 19.70 2.72
CA ILE A 181 -5.09 19.54 1.29
C ILE A 181 -5.99 20.65 0.78
N ALA A 182 -5.43 21.58 0.02
CA ALA A 182 -6.17 22.59 -0.70
C ALA A 182 -6.57 22.04 -2.08
N ILE A 183 -7.85 22.10 -2.42
CA ILE A 183 -8.38 21.68 -3.72
C ILE A 183 -8.81 22.93 -4.49
N ALA A 184 -8.01 23.29 -5.51
CA ALA A 184 -8.28 24.39 -6.42
C ALA A 184 -8.88 23.95 -7.76
N THR A 185 -8.80 22.65 -8.11
CA THR A 185 -9.50 22.09 -9.27
C THR A 185 -11.00 22.30 -9.10
N THR A 186 -11.64 22.91 -10.10
CA THR A 186 -13.07 23.24 -10.07
C THR A 186 -13.89 22.32 -10.97
N ALA A 187 -15.13 22.08 -10.57
CA ALA A 187 -16.17 21.40 -11.34
C ALA A 187 -17.35 22.36 -11.55
N ARG A 188 -17.60 22.75 -12.78
CA ARG A 188 -18.70 23.64 -13.16
C ARG A 188 -19.85 22.82 -13.75
N PRO A 189 -21.12 23.01 -13.31
CA PRO A 189 -22.24 22.32 -13.91
C PRO A 189 -22.47 22.77 -15.37
N VAL A 190 -22.74 21.82 -16.25
CA VAL A 190 -23.10 22.03 -17.66
C VAL A 190 -24.22 21.08 -18.05
N ALA A 191 -24.80 21.24 -19.24
CA ALA A 191 -25.83 20.33 -19.73
C ALA A 191 -25.35 18.88 -19.74
N GLY A 192 -26.01 17.99 -19.00
CA GLY A 192 -25.74 16.57 -18.92
C GLY A 192 -24.58 16.15 -18.00
N GLY A 193 -23.93 17.09 -17.30
CA GLY A 193 -22.82 16.72 -16.42
C GLY A 193 -22.02 17.91 -15.89
N TRP A 194 -20.70 17.72 -15.86
CA TRP A 194 -19.75 18.62 -15.23
C TRP A 194 -18.56 18.91 -16.15
N GLN A 195 -18.01 20.08 -16.05
CA GLN A 195 -16.80 20.49 -16.73
C GLN A 195 -15.71 20.77 -15.68
N LEU A 196 -14.61 20.01 -15.76
CA LEU A 196 -13.52 20.03 -14.79
C LEU A 196 -12.35 20.82 -15.34
N SER A 197 -11.81 21.76 -14.54
CA SER A 197 -10.60 22.53 -14.88
C SER A 197 -9.69 22.66 -13.67
N GLY A 198 -8.38 22.41 -13.87
CA GLY A 198 -7.35 22.50 -12.83
C GLY A 198 -6.18 21.58 -13.08
N GLU A 199 -5.31 21.48 -12.08
CA GLU A 199 -4.10 20.65 -12.13
C GLU A 199 -3.95 19.80 -10.88
N LYS A 200 -3.65 18.52 -11.07
CA LYS A 200 -3.27 17.60 -10.00
C LYS A 200 -1.77 17.35 -10.05
N SER A 201 -1.11 17.42 -8.89
CA SER A 201 0.35 17.35 -8.83
C SER A 201 0.91 15.95 -8.92
N PHE A 202 0.24 14.97 -8.30
CA PHE A 202 0.71 13.59 -8.20
C PHE A 202 -0.46 12.61 -8.28
N GLY A 203 -0.22 11.49 -8.94
CA GLY A 203 -1.07 10.32 -8.98
C GLY A 203 -0.29 9.17 -9.63
N CYS A 204 -0.15 8.05 -8.92
CA CYS A 204 0.52 6.87 -9.46
C CYS A 204 -0.24 6.31 -10.66
N ALA A 205 0.49 5.68 -11.59
CA ALA A 205 -0.03 5.13 -12.84
C ALA A 205 -0.68 6.20 -13.76
N THR A 206 -0.21 7.46 -13.70
CA THR A 206 -0.59 8.49 -14.68
C THR A 206 -0.25 8.04 -16.09
N GLY A 207 -1.20 8.14 -17.02
CA GLY A 207 -1.04 7.68 -18.41
C GLY A 207 -1.17 6.16 -18.60
N VAL A 208 -1.31 5.39 -17.51
CA VAL A 208 -1.44 3.93 -17.50
C VAL A 208 -2.81 3.49 -17.00
N ALA A 209 -3.30 4.10 -15.93
CA ALA A 209 -4.62 3.80 -15.37
C ALA A 209 -5.74 4.05 -16.39
N ASP A 210 -6.79 3.23 -16.34
CA ASP A 210 -7.93 3.32 -17.26
C ASP A 210 -8.83 4.52 -16.92
N THR A 211 -8.99 4.80 -15.63
CA THR A 211 -9.86 5.86 -15.12
C THR A 211 -9.18 6.60 -13.97
N TYR A 212 -9.33 7.90 -13.95
CA TYR A 212 -8.87 8.78 -12.89
C TYR A 212 -10.01 9.12 -11.93
N LEU A 213 -9.82 8.85 -10.65
CA LEU A 213 -10.70 9.29 -9.58
C LEU A 213 -10.23 10.67 -9.10
N VAL A 214 -10.89 11.71 -9.57
CA VAL A 214 -10.50 13.10 -9.34
C VAL A 214 -11.34 13.72 -8.24
N THR A 215 -10.69 14.33 -7.24
CA THR A 215 -11.34 15.20 -6.27
C THR A 215 -11.34 16.63 -6.81
N ALA A 216 -12.50 17.25 -6.90
CA ALA A 216 -12.63 18.66 -7.33
C ALA A 216 -13.63 19.39 -6.43
N ARG A 217 -13.64 20.71 -6.52
CA ARG A 217 -14.55 21.60 -5.80
C ARG A 217 -15.65 22.06 -6.75
N ILE A 218 -16.88 21.99 -6.33
CA ILE A 218 -18.01 22.58 -7.07
C ILE A 218 -17.79 24.09 -7.16
N ALA A 219 -17.87 24.64 -8.37
CA ALA A 219 -17.65 26.07 -8.60
C ALA A 219 -18.66 26.92 -7.82
N GLY A 220 -18.14 27.87 -7.05
CA GLY A 220 -18.93 28.75 -6.19
C GLY A 220 -19.20 28.23 -4.78
N ASP A 221 -18.75 27.03 -4.44
CA ASP A 221 -18.84 26.49 -3.08
C ASP A 221 -17.42 26.32 -2.48
N GLU A 222 -17.04 27.25 -1.62
CA GLU A 222 -15.73 27.24 -0.94
C GLU A 222 -15.71 26.43 0.36
N THR A 223 -16.85 25.82 0.73
CA THR A 223 -16.96 25.01 1.94
C THR A 223 -16.46 23.58 1.73
N ALA A 224 -16.37 22.80 2.80
CA ALA A 224 -16.07 21.37 2.72
C ALA A 224 -17.16 20.56 1.99
N ASP A 225 -18.40 21.06 2.00
CA ASP A 225 -19.54 20.43 1.35
C ASP A 225 -19.45 20.51 -0.19
N GLY A 226 -18.71 21.50 -0.71
CA GLY A 226 -18.43 21.62 -2.15
C GLY A 226 -17.40 20.62 -2.68
N LEU A 227 -16.79 19.77 -1.84
CA LEU A 227 -15.85 18.74 -2.32
C LEU A 227 -16.62 17.57 -2.94
N ALA A 228 -16.26 17.22 -4.17
CA ALA A 228 -16.90 16.19 -4.99
C ALA A 228 -15.88 15.22 -5.60
N LEU A 229 -16.34 14.05 -6.03
CA LEU A 229 -15.54 13.02 -6.68
C LEU A 229 -16.05 12.77 -8.10
N PHE A 230 -15.12 12.55 -9.02
CA PHE A 230 -15.41 12.37 -10.44
C PHE A 230 -14.61 11.18 -10.98
N LEU A 231 -15.29 10.29 -11.72
CA LEU A 231 -14.65 9.21 -12.48
C LEU A 231 -14.41 9.74 -13.89
N VAL A 232 -13.13 9.94 -14.21
CA VAL A 232 -12.69 10.56 -15.47
C VAL A 232 -11.91 9.55 -16.27
N PRO A 233 -12.40 8.97 -17.38
CA PRO A 233 -11.62 8.14 -18.26
C PRO A 233 -10.33 8.85 -18.69
N ARG A 234 -9.21 8.12 -18.75
CA ARG A 234 -7.90 8.70 -19.10
C ARG A 234 -7.91 9.49 -20.41
N ASP A 235 -8.64 8.98 -21.40
CA ASP A 235 -8.68 9.54 -22.75
C ASP A 235 -9.78 10.60 -22.94
N THR A 236 -10.38 11.10 -21.85
CA THR A 236 -11.38 12.18 -21.92
C THR A 236 -10.78 13.44 -22.56
N PRO A 237 -11.42 14.03 -23.57
CA PRO A 237 -10.95 15.31 -24.13
C PRO A 237 -10.74 16.37 -23.06
N GLY A 238 -9.60 17.07 -23.12
CA GLY A 238 -9.19 18.05 -22.12
C GLY A 238 -8.38 17.46 -20.96
N VAL A 239 -8.21 16.16 -20.87
CA VAL A 239 -7.31 15.50 -19.91
C VAL A 239 -5.94 15.27 -20.55
N SER A 240 -4.89 15.63 -19.86
CA SER A 240 -3.51 15.36 -20.27
C SER A 240 -2.62 15.04 -19.08
N ALA A 241 -1.67 14.11 -19.27
CA ALA A 241 -0.62 13.88 -18.29
C ALA A 241 0.33 15.09 -18.24
N ARG A 242 0.77 15.46 -17.04
CA ARG A 242 1.86 16.42 -16.85
C ARG A 242 3.19 15.76 -17.22
N PRO A 243 4.26 16.56 -17.47
CA PRO A 243 5.58 16.01 -17.74
C PRO A 243 6.03 15.00 -16.68
N PRO A 244 6.78 13.96 -17.06
CA PRO A 244 7.27 12.95 -16.14
C PRO A 244 8.02 13.57 -14.97
N TRP A 245 7.65 13.17 -13.76
CA TRP A 245 8.38 13.55 -12.56
C TRP A 245 9.68 12.75 -12.47
N ASN A 246 10.81 13.46 -12.57
CA ASN A 246 12.14 12.85 -12.46
C ASN A 246 12.54 12.73 -10.97
N GLY A 247 11.85 11.86 -10.24
CA GLY A 247 12.08 11.63 -8.82
C GLY A 247 13.39 10.89 -8.53
N LEU A 248 13.86 11.04 -7.29
CA LEU A 248 15.04 10.33 -6.77
C LEU A 248 14.84 8.81 -6.77
N GLY A 249 13.67 8.34 -6.31
CA GLY A 249 13.25 6.95 -6.23
C GLY A 249 11.79 6.77 -6.61
N MET A 250 11.29 5.55 -6.51
CA MET A 250 9.95 5.16 -6.98
C MET A 250 9.71 5.55 -8.45
N ARG A 251 10.77 5.56 -9.24
CA ARG A 251 10.80 6.13 -10.59
C ARG A 251 9.82 5.43 -11.55
N GLY A 252 9.69 4.11 -11.43
CA GLY A 252 8.76 3.30 -12.22
C GLY A 252 7.30 3.35 -11.78
N SER A 253 6.89 4.27 -10.88
CA SER A 253 5.50 4.34 -10.41
C SER A 253 4.57 5.21 -11.29
N ALA A 254 5.10 5.85 -12.33
CA ALA A 254 4.41 6.85 -13.15
C ALA A 254 3.66 7.89 -12.29
N ASN A 255 4.33 8.40 -11.27
CA ASN A 255 3.76 9.33 -10.30
C ASN A 255 3.86 10.77 -10.83
N HIS A 256 3.17 11.03 -11.92
CA HIS A 256 3.06 12.35 -12.54
C HIS A 256 1.79 13.04 -12.07
N GLY A 257 1.48 14.20 -12.55
CA GLY A 257 0.20 14.86 -12.37
C GLY A 257 -0.64 14.78 -13.64
N ILE A 258 -1.82 15.36 -13.57
CA ILE A 258 -2.70 15.59 -14.72
C ILE A 258 -3.12 17.06 -14.79
N THR A 259 -3.39 17.53 -16.00
CA THR A 259 -4.05 18.80 -16.28
C THR A 259 -5.42 18.51 -16.85
N LEU A 260 -6.42 19.21 -16.32
CA LEU A 260 -7.81 19.18 -16.77
C LEU A 260 -8.15 20.55 -17.38
N ARG A 261 -8.55 20.56 -18.64
CA ARG A 261 -8.96 21.77 -19.38
C ARG A 261 -10.35 21.55 -19.92
N ASP A 262 -11.35 22.01 -19.17
CA ASP A 262 -12.76 21.86 -19.51
C ASP A 262 -13.16 20.41 -19.82
N ALA A 263 -12.57 19.45 -19.09
CA ALA A 263 -12.83 18.04 -19.28
C ALA A 263 -14.26 17.70 -18.87
N PHE A 264 -15.06 17.19 -19.81
CA PHE A 264 -16.46 16.85 -19.57
C PHE A 264 -16.58 15.50 -18.84
N VAL A 265 -17.40 15.47 -17.80
CA VAL A 265 -17.74 14.27 -17.03
C VAL A 265 -19.26 14.16 -16.94
N PRO A 266 -19.86 13.05 -17.38
CA PRO A 266 -21.31 12.82 -17.25
C PRO A 266 -21.78 12.92 -15.80
N ALA A 267 -23.01 13.35 -15.57
CA ALA A 267 -23.58 13.54 -14.25
C ALA A 267 -23.56 12.27 -13.41
N ASP A 268 -23.76 11.11 -14.02
CA ASP A 268 -23.78 9.81 -13.38
C ASP A 268 -22.36 9.23 -13.07
N GLU A 269 -21.31 9.91 -13.53
CA GLU A 269 -19.90 9.63 -13.20
C GLU A 269 -19.35 10.54 -12.06
N ALA A 270 -20.25 11.23 -11.36
CA ALA A 270 -19.90 12.18 -10.32
C ALA A 270 -20.63 11.88 -9.00
N LEU A 271 -19.93 12.06 -7.88
CA LEU A 271 -20.52 12.12 -6.54
C LEU A 271 -20.49 13.57 -6.07
N THR A 272 -21.61 14.25 -6.22
CA THR A 272 -21.77 15.69 -5.93
C THR A 272 -22.82 16.00 -4.88
N VAL A 273 -23.28 15.00 -4.14
CA VAL A 273 -24.13 15.19 -2.95
C VAL A 273 -23.36 16.05 -1.96
N PRO A 274 -23.90 17.21 -1.50
CA PRO A 274 -23.18 18.12 -0.62
C PRO A 274 -22.63 17.43 0.63
N GLY A 275 -21.35 17.64 0.93
CA GLY A 275 -20.68 17.04 2.07
C GLY A 275 -20.44 15.53 1.99
N ALA A 276 -20.79 14.84 0.90
CA ALA A 276 -20.61 13.39 0.79
C ALA A 276 -19.15 12.99 0.97
N PHE A 277 -18.22 13.75 0.41
CA PHE A 277 -16.78 13.49 0.53
C PHE A 277 -16.29 13.51 1.99
N THR A 278 -16.77 14.44 2.81
CA THR A 278 -16.37 14.55 4.22
C THR A 278 -17.14 13.59 5.11
N ARG A 279 -18.45 13.40 4.86
CA ARG A 279 -19.31 12.49 5.64
C ARG A 279 -18.85 11.03 5.54
N MET A 280 -18.47 10.54 4.35
CA MET A 280 -17.98 9.17 4.19
C MET A 280 -16.67 8.88 4.97
N LEU A 281 -15.84 9.91 5.22
CA LEU A 281 -14.61 9.74 5.94
C LEU A 281 -14.80 9.58 7.46
N ARG A 282 -15.98 9.96 7.97
CA ARG A 282 -16.28 9.86 9.41
C ARG A 282 -16.39 8.42 9.92
N VAL A 283 -16.76 7.47 9.05
CA VAL A 283 -16.88 6.05 9.41
C VAL A 283 -15.56 5.30 9.33
N GLY A 284 -14.56 5.83 8.64
CA GLY A 284 -13.26 5.18 8.49
C GLY A 284 -12.51 5.07 9.81
N ARG A 285 -11.83 3.94 10.01
CA ARG A 285 -10.89 3.72 11.11
C ARG A 285 -9.47 3.94 10.61
N GLY A 286 -8.71 4.68 11.42
CA GLY A 286 -7.26 4.79 11.27
C GLY A 286 -6.78 5.14 9.86
N SER A 287 -5.85 4.34 9.39
CA SER A 287 -5.09 4.57 8.17
C SER A 287 -5.85 4.29 6.88
N PHE A 288 -6.94 3.53 6.91
CA PHE A 288 -7.71 3.26 5.69
C PHE A 288 -8.34 4.53 5.12
N VAL A 289 -8.71 5.47 6.00
CA VAL A 289 -9.16 6.81 5.60
C VAL A 289 -8.02 7.63 5.00
N GLY A 290 -6.84 7.60 5.65
CA GLY A 290 -5.65 8.35 5.27
C GLY A 290 -4.62 7.55 4.47
N ASN A 291 -4.86 6.28 4.21
CA ASN A 291 -4.05 5.40 3.36
C ASN A 291 -2.58 5.25 3.81
N GLN A 292 -2.32 5.17 5.12
CA GLN A 292 -0.94 5.20 5.61
C GLN A 292 -0.36 3.82 5.91
N LEU A 293 -1.18 2.86 6.35
CA LEU A 293 -0.68 1.57 6.81
C LEU A 293 -0.15 0.71 5.68
N ALA A 294 -0.96 0.47 4.65
CA ALA A 294 -0.55 -0.39 3.54
C ALA A 294 0.54 0.25 2.65
N ILE A 295 0.67 1.59 2.64
CA ILE A 295 1.83 2.24 2.03
C ILE A 295 3.09 2.00 2.86
N SER A 296 2.99 1.97 4.18
CA SER A 296 4.11 1.63 5.06
C SER A 296 4.61 0.22 4.79
N ALA A 297 3.70 -0.73 4.53
CA ALA A 297 4.05 -2.11 4.17
C ALA A 297 4.88 -2.21 2.87
N VAL A 298 4.67 -1.33 1.88
CA VAL A 298 5.54 -1.23 0.68
C VAL A 298 6.99 -0.98 1.08
N TYR A 299 7.21 -0.03 1.98
CA TYR A 299 8.57 0.33 2.43
C TYR A 299 9.21 -0.75 3.30
N VAL A 300 8.41 -1.47 4.12
CA VAL A 300 8.94 -2.63 4.88
C VAL A 300 9.35 -3.75 3.93
N GLY A 301 8.55 -4.04 2.89
CA GLY A 301 8.91 -5.02 1.86
C GLY A 301 10.20 -4.66 1.11
N ALA A 302 10.35 -3.40 0.73
CA ALA A 302 11.58 -2.90 0.13
C ALA A 302 12.79 -3.02 1.08
N ALA A 303 12.61 -2.72 2.37
CA ALA A 303 13.64 -2.89 3.40
C ALA A 303 14.02 -4.37 3.59
N GLN A 304 13.05 -5.27 3.59
CA GLN A 304 13.30 -6.72 3.62
C GLN A 304 14.16 -7.15 2.43
N SER A 305 13.80 -6.73 1.22
CA SER A 305 14.56 -7.08 0.01
C SER A 305 16.03 -6.64 0.06
N VAL A 306 16.30 -5.41 0.53
CA VAL A 306 17.67 -4.92 0.64
C VAL A 306 18.44 -5.56 1.80
N TYR A 307 17.74 -5.93 2.86
CA TYR A 307 18.31 -6.71 3.98
C TYR A 307 18.75 -8.09 3.51
N ASP A 308 17.89 -8.83 2.81
CA ASP A 308 18.17 -10.16 2.28
C ASP A 308 19.35 -10.13 1.29
N GLU A 309 19.37 -9.13 0.38
CA GLU A 309 20.48 -8.95 -0.57
C GLU A 309 21.80 -8.66 0.16
N THR A 310 21.75 -7.87 1.24
CA THR A 310 22.93 -7.59 2.07
C THR A 310 23.45 -8.86 2.75
N LEU A 311 22.57 -9.65 3.36
CA LEU A 311 22.94 -10.92 3.96
C LEU A 311 23.54 -11.88 2.92
N ARG A 312 22.87 -12.03 1.77
CA ARG A 312 23.38 -12.87 0.67
C ARG A 312 24.78 -12.46 0.24
N ARG A 313 25.04 -11.16 0.03
CA ARG A 313 26.35 -10.66 -0.39
C ARG A 313 27.42 -10.87 0.67
N THR A 314 27.12 -10.52 1.92
CA THR A 314 28.12 -10.56 3.00
C THR A 314 28.42 -11.97 3.48
N THR A 315 27.51 -12.93 3.32
CA THR A 315 27.73 -14.34 3.64
C THR A 315 28.45 -15.11 2.53
N THR A 316 28.30 -14.70 1.26
CA THR A 316 28.96 -15.37 0.11
C THR A 316 30.30 -14.77 -0.23
N LYS A 317 30.52 -13.47 -0.04
CA LYS A 317 31.81 -12.82 -0.26
C LYS A 317 32.76 -13.13 0.89
N THR A 318 33.99 -13.48 0.58
CA THR A 318 35.02 -13.81 1.57
C THR A 318 36.15 -12.77 1.57
N PHE A 319 36.87 -12.69 2.70
CA PHE A 319 38.13 -11.96 2.82
C PHE A 319 39.24 -12.71 2.12
N ALA A 320 40.08 -12.01 1.35
CA ALA A 320 41.16 -12.63 0.58
C ALA A 320 42.27 -13.23 1.46
N ASP A 321 42.46 -12.65 2.64
CA ASP A 321 43.52 -13.06 3.60
C ASP A 321 43.14 -14.27 4.45
N SER A 322 41.86 -14.43 4.79
CA SER A 322 41.40 -15.43 5.74
C SER A 322 40.44 -16.47 5.15
N GLY A 323 39.86 -16.20 3.96
CA GLY A 323 38.84 -17.03 3.33
C GLY A 323 37.50 -17.05 4.09
N ARG A 324 37.38 -16.30 5.18
CA ARG A 324 36.14 -16.23 5.98
C ARG A 324 35.12 -15.30 5.34
N PRO A 325 33.81 -15.60 5.50
CA PRO A 325 32.76 -14.69 5.02
C PRO A 325 32.89 -13.26 5.60
N VAL A 326 32.61 -12.26 4.79
CA VAL A 326 32.62 -10.83 5.22
C VAL A 326 31.72 -10.62 6.43
N ALA A 327 30.56 -11.29 6.46
CA ALA A 327 29.63 -11.27 7.60
C ALA A 327 30.23 -11.75 8.93
N SER A 328 31.37 -12.45 8.92
CA SER A 328 32.05 -12.93 10.15
C SER A 328 32.85 -11.82 10.85
N SER A 329 33.07 -10.70 10.22
CA SER A 329 33.79 -9.56 10.83
C SER A 329 32.94 -8.87 11.88
N PRO A 330 33.49 -8.53 13.06
CA PRO A 330 32.76 -7.83 14.10
C PRO A 330 32.10 -6.52 13.60
N MET A 331 32.77 -5.77 12.73
CA MET A 331 32.23 -4.54 12.15
C MET A 331 30.97 -4.82 11.33
N HIS A 332 30.99 -5.84 10.47
CA HIS A 332 29.81 -6.21 9.67
C HIS A 332 28.68 -6.77 10.55
N GLN A 333 29.02 -7.52 11.59
CA GLN A 333 28.03 -8.04 12.55
C GLN A 333 27.30 -6.90 13.29
N VAL A 334 28.00 -5.84 13.69
CA VAL A 334 27.38 -4.65 14.29
C VAL A 334 26.41 -3.97 13.29
N ILE A 335 26.86 -3.76 12.04
CA ILE A 335 26.01 -3.14 11.01
C ILE A 335 24.78 -4.01 10.71
N ILE A 336 24.95 -5.33 10.58
CA ILE A 336 23.83 -6.26 10.32
C ILE A 336 22.86 -6.27 11.52
N GLY A 337 23.40 -6.27 12.76
CA GLY A 337 22.58 -6.18 13.98
C GLY A 337 21.74 -4.91 14.04
N ASP A 338 22.32 -3.77 13.68
CA ASP A 338 21.62 -2.48 13.57
C ASP A 338 20.51 -2.51 12.50
N MET A 339 20.83 -3.06 11.32
CA MET A 339 19.83 -3.29 10.26
C MET A 339 18.67 -4.17 10.73
N THR A 340 18.98 -5.26 11.45
CA THR A 340 17.97 -6.18 11.99
C THR A 340 17.06 -5.47 12.97
N GLN A 341 17.61 -4.67 13.91
CA GLN A 341 16.83 -3.90 14.87
C GLN A 341 15.89 -2.92 14.17
N HIS A 342 16.36 -2.22 13.14
CA HIS A 342 15.53 -1.29 12.39
C HIS A 342 14.44 -2.00 11.59
N LEU A 343 14.74 -3.13 10.98
CA LEU A 343 13.75 -3.92 10.24
C LEU A 343 12.65 -4.45 11.17
N GLU A 344 13.02 -5.03 12.32
CA GLU A 344 12.07 -5.49 13.33
C GLU A 344 11.22 -4.33 13.89
N THR A 345 11.80 -3.16 14.10
CA THR A 345 11.06 -1.96 14.50
C THR A 345 9.97 -1.62 13.48
N ALA A 346 10.29 -1.67 12.19
CA ALA A 346 9.32 -1.41 11.12
C ALA A 346 8.18 -2.46 11.11
N TYR A 347 8.52 -3.75 11.25
CA TYR A 347 7.53 -4.84 11.37
C TYR A 347 6.58 -4.65 12.56
N LEU A 348 7.12 -4.40 13.74
CA LEU A 348 6.34 -4.24 14.98
C LEU A 348 5.32 -3.10 14.86
N TRP A 349 5.72 -1.97 14.28
CA TRP A 349 4.80 -0.84 14.07
C TRP A 349 3.68 -1.17 13.09
N VAL A 350 3.98 -1.82 11.97
CA VAL A 350 2.96 -2.21 10.98
C VAL A 350 2.02 -3.26 11.56
N ARG A 351 2.55 -4.31 12.22
CA ARG A 351 1.75 -5.38 12.85
C ARG A 351 0.82 -4.81 13.92
N ARG A 352 1.36 -3.93 14.79
CA ARG A 352 0.53 -3.30 15.83
C ARG A 352 -0.59 -2.45 15.24
N GLN A 353 -0.31 -1.70 14.20
CA GLN A 353 -1.34 -0.88 13.54
C GLN A 353 -2.39 -1.76 12.85
N LEU A 354 -1.98 -2.85 12.18
CA LEU A 354 -2.91 -3.83 11.61
C LEU A 354 -3.85 -4.38 12.69
N GLU A 355 -3.30 -4.82 13.79
CA GLU A 355 -4.08 -5.33 14.93
C GLU A 355 -5.10 -4.29 15.42
N LEU A 356 -4.68 -3.03 15.59
CA LEU A 356 -5.56 -1.96 16.06
C LEU A 356 -6.71 -1.68 15.09
N GLU A 357 -6.45 -1.66 13.78
CA GLU A 357 -7.43 -1.28 12.76
C GLU A 357 -8.33 -2.43 12.31
N THR A 358 -7.96 -3.68 12.60
CA THR A 358 -8.73 -4.86 12.15
C THR A 358 -9.35 -5.68 13.27
N SER A 359 -9.09 -5.34 14.53
CA SER A 359 -9.70 -6.04 15.68
C SER A 359 -11.20 -5.73 15.80
N GLU A 360 -11.97 -6.77 16.04
CA GLU A 360 -13.40 -6.68 16.38
C GLU A 360 -13.66 -7.47 17.67
N PRO A 361 -14.10 -6.84 18.75
CA PRO A 361 -14.33 -5.39 18.91
C PRO A 361 -13.02 -4.57 18.87
N PRO A 362 -13.11 -3.23 18.67
CA PRO A 362 -11.94 -2.35 18.68
C PRO A 362 -11.14 -2.45 19.98
N LEU A 363 -9.80 -2.56 19.88
CA LEU A 363 -8.90 -2.65 21.04
C LEU A 363 -8.66 -1.30 21.70
N ARG A 364 -8.85 -0.23 20.98
CA ARG A 364 -8.59 1.16 21.41
C ARG A 364 -9.68 2.08 20.89
N THR A 365 -9.73 3.27 21.43
CA THR A 365 -10.59 4.34 20.91
C THR A 365 -10.07 4.80 19.54
N LYS A 366 -10.97 5.33 18.72
CA LYS A 366 -10.61 5.88 17.39
C LYS A 366 -9.50 6.94 17.48
N ALA A 367 -9.53 7.78 18.51
CA ALA A 367 -8.50 8.80 18.74
C ALA A 367 -7.11 8.18 19.01
N GLU A 368 -7.05 7.08 19.80
CA GLU A 368 -5.79 6.36 20.03
C GLU A 368 -5.28 5.66 18.79
N GLU A 369 -6.16 5.03 17.99
CA GLU A 369 -5.80 4.44 16.71
C GLU A 369 -5.26 5.50 15.73
N HIS A 370 -5.89 6.67 15.65
CA HIS A 370 -5.42 7.79 14.85
C HIS A 370 -4.05 8.30 15.30
N ARG A 371 -3.85 8.47 16.61
CA ARG A 371 -2.55 8.86 17.15
C ARG A 371 -1.46 7.86 16.78
N GLN A 372 -1.76 6.58 16.89
CA GLN A 372 -0.81 5.51 16.56
C GLN A 372 -0.38 5.57 15.11
N TRP A 373 -1.30 5.65 14.14
CA TRP A 373 -0.91 5.69 12.75
C TRP A 373 -0.25 7.01 12.32
N ARG A 374 -0.55 8.15 12.99
CA ARG A 374 0.17 9.41 12.78
C ARG A 374 1.67 9.25 13.04
N LEU A 375 2.02 8.50 14.04
CA LEU A 375 3.42 8.17 14.37
C LEU A 375 3.95 7.05 13.46
N GLY A 376 3.14 6.05 13.20
CA GLY A 376 3.54 4.77 12.61
C GLY A 376 4.20 4.93 11.25
N LYS A 377 3.56 5.66 10.31
CA LYS A 377 4.11 5.82 8.95
C LYS A 377 5.52 6.44 8.96
N GLY A 378 5.73 7.49 9.72
CA GLY A 378 7.03 8.15 9.84
C GLY A 378 8.08 7.21 10.42
N THR A 379 7.76 6.58 11.55
CA THR A 379 8.67 5.65 12.24
C THR A 379 9.06 4.46 11.36
N VAL A 380 8.08 3.88 10.64
CA VAL A 380 8.33 2.77 9.71
C VAL A 380 9.25 3.19 8.57
N CYS A 381 9.01 4.35 7.95
CA CYS A 381 9.83 4.82 6.83
C CYS A 381 11.24 5.21 7.26
N GLU A 382 11.41 5.84 8.42
CA GLU A 382 12.73 6.14 8.99
C GLU A 382 13.52 4.85 9.27
N SER A 383 12.86 3.86 9.89
CA SER A 383 13.47 2.55 10.16
C SER A 383 13.83 1.79 8.87
N ALA A 384 12.92 1.74 7.90
CA ALA A 384 13.16 1.12 6.61
C ALA A 384 14.34 1.78 5.86
N PHE A 385 14.44 3.11 5.90
CA PHE A 385 15.55 3.83 5.31
C PHE A 385 16.88 3.56 6.02
N ALA A 386 16.87 3.41 7.35
CA ALA A 386 18.05 3.04 8.13
C ALA A 386 18.59 1.65 7.72
N VAL A 387 17.70 0.69 7.39
CA VAL A 387 18.12 -0.61 6.83
C VAL A 387 18.91 -0.42 5.52
N ALA A 388 18.41 0.42 4.59
CA ALA A 388 19.11 0.67 3.33
C ALA A 388 20.45 1.39 3.52
N LEU A 389 20.53 2.30 4.49
CA LEU A 389 21.78 2.96 4.86
C LEU A 389 22.79 1.95 5.42
N GLY A 390 22.34 1.02 6.25
CA GLY A 390 23.16 -0.11 6.74
C GLY A 390 23.65 -1.00 5.60
N ALA A 391 22.81 -1.28 4.61
CA ALA A 391 23.17 -2.07 3.44
C ALA A 391 24.29 -1.42 2.60
N LEU A 392 24.24 -0.09 2.39
CA LEU A 392 25.32 0.64 1.74
C LEU A 392 26.63 0.53 2.53
N LYS A 393 26.59 0.67 3.85
CA LYS A 393 27.77 0.55 4.72
C LYS A 393 28.35 -0.86 4.68
N ALA A 394 27.51 -1.90 4.74
CA ALA A 394 27.94 -3.30 4.75
C ALA A 394 28.50 -3.77 3.41
N CYS A 395 27.93 -3.30 2.29
CA CYS A 395 28.34 -3.73 0.94
C CYS A 395 29.36 -2.78 0.28
N GLY A 396 29.59 -1.59 0.85
CA GLY A 396 30.56 -0.62 0.34
C GLY A 396 30.26 -0.19 -1.08
N THR A 397 31.30 0.21 -1.83
CA THR A 397 31.17 0.70 -3.21
C THR A 397 30.53 -0.31 -4.17
N SER A 398 30.67 -1.61 -3.94
CA SER A 398 30.02 -2.64 -4.76
C SER A 398 28.49 -2.69 -4.58
N GLY A 399 27.96 -2.12 -3.50
CA GLY A 399 26.52 -1.94 -3.28
C GLY A 399 25.98 -0.59 -3.76
N ALA A 400 26.85 0.38 -4.02
CA ALA A 400 26.50 1.77 -4.33
C ALA A 400 26.31 2.04 -5.84
N THR A 401 25.94 1.00 -6.62
CA THR A 401 25.66 1.17 -8.06
C THR A 401 24.19 1.58 -8.29
N LEU A 402 23.95 2.35 -9.36
CA LEU A 402 22.59 2.83 -9.67
C LEU A 402 21.62 1.70 -10.03
N ASP A 403 22.08 0.72 -10.77
CA ASP A 403 21.33 -0.43 -11.29
C ASP A 403 21.20 -1.58 -10.28
N GLY A 404 22.04 -1.59 -9.24
CA GLY A 404 22.01 -2.59 -8.19
C GLY A 404 20.78 -2.51 -7.29
N VAL A 405 20.37 -3.65 -6.73
CA VAL A 405 19.23 -3.71 -5.79
C VAL A 405 19.43 -2.74 -4.64
N ILE A 406 20.63 -2.67 -4.03
CA ILE A 406 20.90 -1.80 -2.89
C ILE A 406 20.75 -0.33 -3.25
N GLY A 407 21.41 0.13 -4.33
CA GLY A 407 21.34 1.53 -4.73
C GLY A 407 19.93 1.96 -5.18
N ARG A 408 19.20 1.10 -5.90
CA ARG A 408 17.81 1.34 -6.27
C ARG A 408 16.92 1.43 -5.03
N THR A 409 16.95 0.42 -4.16
CA THR A 409 16.09 0.37 -2.97
C THR A 409 16.42 1.49 -1.98
N PHE A 410 17.68 1.90 -1.86
CA PHE A 410 18.06 3.09 -1.10
C PHE A 410 17.33 4.34 -1.58
N ARG A 411 17.27 4.57 -2.90
CA ARG A 411 16.53 5.70 -3.48
C ARG A 411 15.03 5.58 -3.28
N ASP A 412 14.48 4.37 -3.45
CA ASP A 412 13.05 4.10 -3.24
C ASP A 412 12.65 4.34 -1.78
N LEU A 413 13.46 3.89 -0.82
CA LEU A 413 13.20 4.07 0.61
C LEU A 413 13.35 5.53 1.07
N ALA A 414 14.26 6.31 0.44
CA ALA A 414 14.37 7.74 0.69
C ALA A 414 13.05 8.48 0.38
N MET A 415 12.27 8.00 -0.59
CA MET A 415 10.97 8.59 -0.91
C MET A 415 9.95 8.42 0.22
N GLY A 416 10.08 7.37 1.04
CA GLY A 416 9.25 7.16 2.22
C GLY A 416 9.35 8.28 3.26
N LEU A 417 10.49 8.97 3.33
CA LEU A 417 10.70 10.06 4.27
C LEU A 417 9.88 11.32 3.93
N VAL A 418 9.58 11.53 2.65
CA VAL A 418 8.94 12.77 2.16
C VAL A 418 7.54 12.57 1.59
N MET A 419 7.22 11.35 1.14
CA MET A 419 5.91 11.06 0.52
C MET A 419 4.79 10.97 1.56
N THR A 420 3.63 11.43 1.18
CA THR A 420 2.33 11.31 1.82
C THR A 420 2.25 11.98 3.18
N PHE A 421 2.98 11.55 4.19
CA PHE A 421 2.87 12.05 5.56
C PHE A 421 4.25 11.98 6.24
N PRO A 422 5.06 13.03 6.19
CA PRO A 422 6.39 13.00 6.80
C PRO A 422 6.32 12.83 8.31
N ALA A 423 7.38 12.24 8.88
CA ALA A 423 7.47 11.89 10.29
C ALA A 423 7.25 13.09 11.22
N GLU A 424 7.78 14.26 10.86
CA GLU A 424 7.68 15.50 11.62
C GLU A 424 6.23 15.95 11.78
N ARG A 425 5.44 15.84 10.70
CA ARG A 425 4.01 16.14 10.75
C ARG A 425 3.27 15.16 11.67
N GLY A 426 3.57 13.86 11.56
CA GLY A 426 2.98 12.83 12.41
C GLY A 426 3.24 13.09 13.89
N ARG A 427 4.49 13.42 14.25
CA ARG A 427 4.90 13.77 15.61
C ARG A 427 4.18 15.01 16.12
N LEU A 428 4.08 16.06 15.29
CA LEU A 428 3.36 17.29 15.65
C LEU A 428 1.88 17.01 15.93
N GLU A 429 1.20 16.27 15.06
CA GLU A 429 -0.21 15.96 15.23
C GLU A 429 -0.45 15.06 16.43
N ALA A 430 0.36 14.02 16.63
CA ALA A 430 0.29 13.17 17.81
C ALA A 430 0.51 13.95 19.12
N ALA A 431 1.46 14.89 19.14
CA ALA A 431 1.69 15.75 20.30
C ALA A 431 0.47 16.63 20.60
N ARG A 432 -0.15 17.24 19.58
CA ARG A 432 -1.38 18.04 19.76
C ARG A 432 -2.52 17.21 20.34
N MET A 433 -2.69 15.98 19.88
CA MET A 433 -3.73 15.07 20.39
C MET A 433 -3.58 14.77 21.90
N VAL A 434 -2.37 14.75 22.44
CA VAL A 434 -2.14 14.47 23.88
C VAL A 434 -2.05 15.72 24.73
N THR A 435 -1.73 16.88 24.15
CA THR A 435 -1.54 18.12 24.92
C THR A 435 -2.75 19.05 24.92
N THR A 436 -3.58 19.01 23.86
CA THR A 436 -4.68 19.96 23.68
C THR A 436 -6.05 19.31 23.68
N ALA A 437 -6.14 17.97 23.77
CA ALA A 437 -7.37 17.18 23.56
C ALA A 437 -8.13 17.54 22.27
N ALA A 438 -7.46 18.15 21.29
CA ALA A 438 -8.05 18.50 20.01
C ALA A 438 -8.39 17.19 19.27
N GLU A 439 -9.66 17.00 18.94
CA GLU A 439 -10.04 16.03 17.92
C GLU A 439 -9.36 16.44 16.62
N ASN A 440 -8.40 15.64 16.18
CA ASN A 440 -7.74 15.87 14.89
C ASN A 440 -8.67 15.40 13.79
N ASP A 441 -9.53 16.28 13.32
CA ASP A 441 -10.22 16.06 12.06
C ASP A 441 -9.18 16.20 10.93
N LEU A 442 -8.80 15.07 10.35
CA LEU A 442 -7.89 14.98 9.19
C LEU A 442 -8.32 15.87 8.04
N PHE A 443 -9.61 16.16 7.98
CA PHE A 443 -10.29 16.87 6.92
C PHE A 443 -11.02 18.11 7.44
N ALA A 444 -10.71 18.59 8.65
CA ALA A 444 -11.09 19.94 9.00
C ALA A 444 -10.51 20.86 7.93
N VAL A 445 -11.29 21.11 6.92
CA VAL A 445 -11.04 22.18 5.97
C VAL A 445 -11.10 23.45 6.81
N VAL A 446 -9.92 23.95 7.19
CA VAL A 446 -9.82 25.25 7.80
C VAL A 446 -10.37 26.19 6.72
N ALA A 447 -11.49 26.82 7.02
CA ALA A 447 -11.96 27.95 6.24
C ALA A 447 -10.79 28.94 6.11
N PRO A 448 -10.69 29.66 4.96
CA PRO A 448 -9.57 30.53 4.63
C PRO A 448 -9.31 31.58 5.71
#